data_afe4202593669fcf8bddec8930c4e1df
#
_entry.id   afe4202593669fcf8bddec8930c4e1df
#
_cell.length_a   1.000
_cell.length_b   1.000
_cell.length_c   1.000
_cell.angle_alpha   90.00
_cell.angle_beta   90.00
_cell.angle_gamma   90.00
#
_symmetry.space_group_name_H-M   'P 1'
#
loop_
_entity.id
_entity.type
_entity.pdbx_description
1 polymer ?
#
loop_
_entity_poly.entity_id
_entity_poly.type
_entity_poly.pdbx_seq_one_letter_code
_entity_poly.pdbx_strand_id
1 'polypeptide(L)'
;TNYSDQKNFASSLAQHEWILSLDADECLSSSLRQDILQAKENTTPAVAFEFPRKAFYLGRWIEHSGWYPDHKIRLFLKNKARWEGRFVHESLRIDGPIDRLRGDLLHYSCESISEHLRTLDRYTTLAAEDLWHRQKRSGGTYLLGSAFAAFIKTYWLKQGFRDGMQGF
;
A
#
# COMPACT_ATOMS: atom_id res chain seq x y z
N THR A 1 11.08 17.68 -7.21
CA THR A 1 9.69 17.16 -7.35
C THR A 1 9.60 15.86 -6.59
N ASN A 2 8.74 15.78 -5.59
CA ASN A 2 8.46 14.55 -4.86
C ASN A 2 7.30 13.78 -5.54
N TYR A 3 7.08 12.54 -5.16
CA TYR A 3 6.00 11.70 -5.72
C TYR A 3 4.61 12.28 -5.44
N SER A 4 4.38 12.89 -4.26
CA SER A 4 3.09 13.54 -3.95
C SER A 4 2.77 14.68 -4.92
N ASP A 5 3.76 15.48 -5.31
CA ASP A 5 3.57 16.57 -6.30
C ASP A 5 3.22 15.98 -7.68
N GLN A 6 3.87 14.89 -8.09
CA GLN A 6 3.58 14.22 -9.36
C GLN A 6 2.16 13.64 -9.38
N LYS A 7 1.74 12.98 -8.31
CA LYS A 7 0.37 12.43 -8.17
C LYS A 7 -0.68 13.54 -8.12
N ASN A 8 -0.42 14.64 -7.43
CA ASN A 8 -1.31 15.80 -7.40
C ASN A 8 -1.40 16.46 -8.79
N PHE A 9 -0.28 16.59 -9.50
CA PHE A 9 -0.27 17.10 -10.86
C PHE A 9 -1.07 16.21 -11.82
N ALA A 10 -0.84 14.89 -11.77
CA ALA A 10 -1.62 13.93 -12.57
C ALA A 10 -3.13 14.02 -12.25
N SER A 11 -3.48 14.12 -10.95
CA SER A 11 -4.87 14.32 -10.51
C SER A 11 -5.46 15.63 -11.05
N SER A 12 -4.67 16.70 -11.15
CA SER A 12 -5.14 17.99 -11.67
C SER A 12 -5.51 17.94 -13.14
N LEU A 13 -4.87 17.07 -13.93
CA LEU A 13 -5.14 16.88 -15.35
C LEU A 13 -6.36 15.98 -15.64
N ALA A 14 -6.88 15.26 -14.65
CA ALA A 14 -8.05 14.42 -14.82
C ALA A 14 -9.27 15.23 -15.24
N GLN A 15 -10.01 14.73 -16.22
CA GLN A 15 -11.20 15.42 -16.79
C GLN A 15 -12.47 15.12 -15.98
N HIS A 16 -12.51 14.01 -15.24
CA HIS A 16 -13.65 13.60 -14.46
C HIS A 16 -13.49 13.93 -12.97
N GLU A 17 -14.59 13.99 -12.25
CA GLU A 17 -14.62 14.25 -10.80
C GLU A 17 -14.05 13.09 -9.99
N TRP A 18 -14.37 11.85 -10.38
CA TRP A 18 -13.84 10.65 -9.75
C TRP A 18 -12.53 10.23 -10.38
N ILE A 19 -11.54 9.99 -9.53
CA ILE A 19 -10.21 9.53 -9.90
C ILE A 19 -9.98 8.15 -9.32
N LEU A 20 -9.59 7.20 -10.17
CA LEU A 20 -9.03 5.92 -9.79
C LEU A 20 -7.52 6.00 -10.00
N SER A 21 -6.77 6.10 -8.90
CA SER A 21 -5.30 6.22 -8.90
C SER A 21 -4.68 4.84 -8.68
N LEU A 22 -4.11 4.25 -9.72
CA LEU A 22 -3.42 2.96 -9.67
C LEU A 22 -1.92 3.15 -9.90
N ASP A 23 -1.12 2.36 -9.19
CA ASP A 23 0.30 2.20 -9.49
C ASP A 23 0.47 1.24 -10.68
N ALA A 24 1.60 1.28 -11.38
CA ALA A 24 1.80 0.52 -12.62
C ALA A 24 1.77 -1.02 -12.44
N ASP A 25 1.98 -1.47 -11.21
CA ASP A 25 1.98 -2.85 -10.77
C ASP A 25 0.67 -3.26 -10.06
N GLU A 26 -0.37 -2.41 -10.14
CA GLU A 26 -1.69 -2.67 -9.56
C GLU A 26 -2.75 -2.90 -10.65
N CYS A 27 -3.69 -3.84 -10.42
CA CYS A 27 -4.87 -4.01 -11.25
C CYS A 27 -6.11 -4.40 -10.42
N LEU A 28 -7.29 -4.13 -10.98
CA LEU A 28 -8.55 -4.46 -10.33
C LEU A 28 -8.87 -5.95 -10.50
N SER A 29 -9.27 -6.62 -9.43
CA SER A 29 -9.94 -7.91 -9.56
C SER A 29 -11.31 -7.73 -10.24
N SER A 30 -11.86 -8.81 -10.78
CA SER A 30 -13.21 -8.78 -11.36
C SER A 30 -14.27 -8.36 -10.34
N SER A 31 -14.15 -8.78 -9.08
CA SER A 31 -15.05 -8.37 -8.00
C SER A 31 -14.92 -6.88 -7.68
N LEU A 32 -13.70 -6.34 -7.55
CA LEU A 32 -13.50 -4.91 -7.29
C LEU A 32 -14.04 -4.05 -8.43
N ARG A 33 -13.86 -4.49 -9.68
CA ARG A 33 -14.43 -3.79 -10.82
C ARG A 33 -15.96 -3.72 -10.73
N GLN A 34 -16.62 -4.81 -10.34
CA GLN A 34 -18.08 -4.83 -10.14
C GLN A 34 -18.50 -3.93 -8.98
N ASP A 35 -17.81 -3.98 -7.86
CA ASP A 35 -18.08 -3.11 -6.70
C ASP A 35 -17.99 -1.62 -7.08
N ILE A 36 -16.97 -1.23 -7.84
CA ILE A 36 -16.81 0.15 -8.31
C ILE A 36 -17.97 0.58 -9.22
N LEU A 37 -18.39 -0.30 -10.15
CA LEU A 37 -19.51 0.01 -11.04
C LEU A 37 -20.82 0.17 -10.24
N GLN A 38 -21.07 -0.69 -9.26
CA GLN A 38 -22.23 -0.59 -8.38
C GLN A 38 -22.18 0.67 -7.50
N ALA A 39 -21.00 1.00 -6.95
CA ALA A 39 -20.83 2.22 -6.15
C ALA A 39 -21.11 3.50 -6.97
N LYS A 40 -20.81 3.48 -8.27
CA LYS A 40 -21.11 4.58 -9.18
C LYS A 40 -22.63 4.79 -9.39
N GLU A 41 -23.40 3.70 -9.36
CA GLU A 41 -24.87 3.75 -9.54
C GLU A 41 -25.59 4.11 -8.26
N ASN A 42 -25.00 3.82 -7.10
CA ASN A 42 -25.58 4.07 -5.80
C ASN A 42 -25.28 5.49 -5.33
N THR A 43 -26.32 6.20 -4.85
CA THR A 43 -26.13 7.48 -4.19
C THR A 43 -25.57 7.23 -2.79
N THR A 44 -24.27 7.52 -2.61
CA THR A 44 -23.59 7.43 -1.31
C THR A 44 -23.01 8.80 -0.93
N PRO A 45 -22.95 9.16 0.35
CA PRO A 45 -22.28 10.38 0.78
C PRO A 45 -20.74 10.26 0.72
N ALA A 46 -20.20 9.09 0.40
CA ALA A 46 -18.76 8.85 0.35
C ALA A 46 -18.07 9.71 -0.72
N VAL A 47 -16.94 10.28 -0.34
CA VAL A 47 -16.06 11.04 -1.24
C VAL A 47 -14.83 10.25 -1.64
N ALA A 48 -14.62 9.09 -1.03
CA ALA A 48 -13.57 8.16 -1.36
C ALA A 48 -13.96 6.72 -0.99
N PHE A 49 -13.28 5.76 -1.60
CA PHE A 49 -13.44 4.34 -1.31
C PHE A 49 -12.09 3.71 -1.02
N GLU A 50 -12.03 2.95 0.08
CA GLU A 50 -10.92 2.08 0.39
C GLU A 50 -11.28 0.62 0.06
N PHE A 51 -10.28 -0.15 -0.33
CA PHE A 51 -10.43 -1.57 -0.61
C PHE A 51 -9.15 -2.34 -0.29
N PRO A 52 -9.25 -3.65 -0.02
CA PRO A 52 -8.11 -4.46 0.34
C PRO A 52 -7.17 -4.62 -0.87
N ARG A 53 -5.87 -4.43 -0.64
CA ARG A 53 -4.83 -4.73 -1.59
C ARG A 53 -4.21 -6.08 -1.26
N LYS A 54 -4.17 -6.97 -2.25
CA LYS A 54 -3.62 -8.32 -2.16
C LYS A 54 -2.33 -8.40 -2.95
N ALA A 55 -1.23 -8.74 -2.30
CA ALA A 55 0.08 -8.78 -2.92
C ALA A 55 0.38 -10.15 -3.54
N PHE A 56 0.86 -10.15 -4.80
CA PHE A 56 1.45 -11.31 -5.45
C PHE A 56 2.97 -11.24 -5.25
N TYR A 57 3.52 -12.26 -4.61
CA TYR A 57 4.91 -12.32 -4.23
C TYR A 57 5.52 -13.68 -4.55
N LEU A 58 6.57 -13.72 -5.35
CA LEU A 58 7.29 -14.93 -5.75
C LEU A 58 6.35 -16.07 -6.19
N GLY A 59 5.42 -15.76 -7.10
CA GLY A 59 4.51 -16.76 -7.67
C GLY A 59 3.28 -17.10 -6.84
N ARG A 60 3.00 -16.38 -5.73
CA ARG A 60 1.89 -16.66 -4.84
C ARG A 60 1.20 -15.40 -4.34
N TRP A 61 -0.11 -15.46 -4.14
CA TRP A 61 -0.87 -14.45 -3.40
C TRP A 61 -0.64 -14.62 -1.89
N ILE A 62 -0.22 -13.54 -1.21
CA ILE A 62 0.04 -13.55 0.23
C ILE A 62 -1.23 -13.13 0.96
N GLU A 63 -1.68 -13.97 1.92
CA GLU A 63 -2.89 -13.73 2.72
C GLU A 63 -2.61 -13.57 4.21
N HIS A 64 -1.39 -13.83 4.64
CA HIS A 64 -0.99 -13.80 6.05
C HIS A 64 0.21 -12.86 6.26
N SER A 65 1.00 -13.08 7.30
CA SER A 65 2.15 -12.25 7.69
C SER A 65 1.79 -10.78 7.96
N GLY A 66 0.51 -10.42 7.91
CA GLY A 66 0.02 -9.05 8.01
C GLY A 66 0.15 -8.24 6.71
N TRP A 67 0.28 -8.92 5.59
CA TRP A 67 0.25 -8.32 4.27
C TRP A 67 -1.16 -8.14 3.74
N TYR A 68 -2.13 -8.94 4.24
CA TYR A 68 -3.51 -8.87 3.85
C TYR A 68 -4.43 -8.92 5.09
N PRO A 69 -5.54 -8.15 5.08
CA PRO A 69 -5.89 -7.10 4.13
C PRO A 69 -5.08 -5.82 4.36
N ASP A 70 -4.49 -5.26 3.30
CA ASP A 70 -3.83 -3.96 3.32
C ASP A 70 -4.75 -2.93 2.62
N HIS A 71 -5.60 -2.23 3.39
CA HIS A 71 -6.58 -1.32 2.83
C HIS A 71 -5.91 -0.07 2.25
N LYS A 72 -6.27 0.26 1.00
CA LYS A 72 -5.79 1.43 0.27
C LYS A 72 -6.95 2.24 -0.28
N ILE A 73 -6.88 3.56 -0.13
CA ILE A 73 -7.77 4.48 -0.82
C ILE A 73 -7.16 4.73 -2.19
N ARG A 74 -7.88 4.30 -3.24
CA ARG A 74 -7.45 4.49 -4.63
C ARG A 74 -8.53 5.13 -5.50
N LEU A 75 -9.80 5.15 -5.04
CA LEU A 75 -10.92 5.80 -5.72
C LEU A 75 -11.40 6.97 -4.86
N PHE A 76 -11.41 8.19 -5.43
CA PHE A 76 -11.74 9.39 -4.67
C PHE A 76 -12.21 10.54 -5.57
N LEU A 77 -12.96 11.49 -4.99
CA LEU A 77 -13.31 12.74 -5.64
C LEU A 77 -12.10 13.68 -5.70
N LYS A 78 -11.82 14.19 -6.90
CA LYS A 78 -10.68 15.06 -7.21
C LYS A 78 -10.55 16.26 -6.25
N ASN A 79 -11.68 16.92 -5.94
CA ASN A 79 -11.74 18.11 -5.09
C ASN A 79 -11.76 17.82 -3.59
N LYS A 80 -11.80 16.53 -3.19
CA LYS A 80 -11.85 16.06 -1.82
C LYS A 80 -10.62 15.29 -1.38
N ALA A 81 -9.62 15.21 -2.25
CA ALA A 81 -8.42 14.41 -2.01
C ALA A 81 -7.15 15.16 -2.37
N ARG A 82 -6.11 14.97 -1.57
CA ARG A 82 -4.77 15.53 -1.83
C ARG A 82 -3.69 14.58 -1.36
N TRP A 83 -2.72 14.31 -2.21
CA TRP A 83 -1.52 13.58 -1.84
C TRP A 83 -0.59 14.46 -1.01
N GLU A 84 -0.18 13.95 0.15
CA GLU A 84 0.71 14.61 1.09
C GLU A 84 1.85 13.66 1.48
N GLY A 85 2.95 14.21 1.99
CA GLY A 85 4.09 13.46 2.46
C GLY A 85 5.35 13.71 1.65
N ARG A 86 6.47 13.22 2.17
CA ARG A 86 7.78 13.33 1.53
C ARG A 86 8.43 11.96 1.43
N PHE A 87 9.22 11.76 0.39
CA PHE A 87 9.97 10.52 0.13
C PHE A 87 9.05 9.29 -0.02
N VAL A 88 9.20 8.31 0.87
CA VAL A 88 8.49 7.02 0.84
C VAL A 88 7.21 6.97 1.71
N HIS A 89 6.89 8.06 2.40
CA HIS A 89 5.73 8.15 3.29
C HIS A 89 4.64 9.04 2.69
N GLU A 90 4.15 8.64 1.51
CA GLU A 90 3.02 9.31 0.89
C GLU A 90 1.72 8.84 1.53
N SER A 91 0.83 9.78 1.77
CA SER A 91 -0.52 9.52 2.23
C SER A 91 -1.53 10.34 1.42
N LEU A 92 -2.70 9.78 1.20
CA LEU A 92 -3.81 10.48 0.59
C LEU A 92 -4.69 11.04 1.70
N ARG A 93 -4.72 12.36 1.83
CA ARG A 93 -5.65 13.06 2.72
C ARG A 93 -6.99 13.17 2.04
N ILE A 94 -8.05 12.79 2.74
CA ILE A 94 -9.45 12.86 2.28
C ILE A 94 -10.23 13.81 3.17
N ASP A 95 -10.99 14.70 2.53
CA ASP A 95 -11.89 15.64 3.19
C ASP A 95 -13.35 15.16 3.01
N GLY A 96 -13.77 14.22 3.85
CA GLY A 96 -15.13 13.69 3.88
C GLY A 96 -15.20 12.18 4.18
N PRO A 97 -16.41 11.61 4.09
CA PRO A 97 -16.66 10.21 4.39
C PRO A 97 -15.95 9.26 3.40
N ILE A 98 -15.45 8.14 3.95
CA ILE A 98 -14.81 7.08 3.19
C ILE A 98 -15.64 5.82 3.37
N ASP A 99 -16.05 5.19 2.27
CA ASP A 99 -16.71 3.89 2.28
C ASP A 99 -15.72 2.78 1.90
N ARG A 100 -16.13 1.54 2.17
CA ARG A 100 -15.31 0.35 1.92
C ARG A 100 -15.93 -0.54 0.85
N LEU A 101 -15.14 -0.90 -0.16
CA LEU A 101 -15.44 -1.94 -1.12
C LEU A 101 -14.76 -3.26 -0.69
N ARG A 102 -15.30 -4.39 -1.13
CA ARG A 102 -14.87 -5.72 -0.68
C ARG A 102 -13.90 -6.41 -1.66
N GLY A 103 -13.98 -6.06 -2.92
CA GLY A 103 -13.13 -6.63 -3.96
C GLY A 103 -11.67 -6.24 -3.81
N ASP A 104 -10.76 -7.10 -4.26
CA ASP A 104 -9.33 -6.92 -4.10
C ASP A 104 -8.69 -6.06 -5.18
N LEU A 105 -7.82 -5.16 -4.77
CA LEU A 105 -6.79 -4.57 -5.62
C LEU A 105 -5.61 -5.54 -5.68
N LEU A 106 -5.32 -6.05 -6.86
CA LEU A 106 -4.24 -6.99 -7.11
C LEU A 106 -2.94 -6.22 -7.33
N HIS A 107 -1.90 -6.53 -6.55
CA HIS A 107 -0.61 -5.86 -6.59
C HIS A 107 0.51 -6.86 -6.88
N TYR A 108 1.14 -6.76 -8.02
CA TYR A 108 2.25 -7.62 -8.45
C TYR A 108 3.57 -7.05 -7.92
N SER A 109 3.84 -7.27 -6.64
CA SER A 109 4.88 -6.56 -5.90
C SER A 109 6.30 -7.03 -6.22
N CYS A 110 6.50 -8.32 -6.52
CA CYS A 110 7.83 -8.86 -6.74
C CYS A 110 7.78 -10.24 -7.41
N GLU A 111 8.48 -10.41 -8.51
CA GLU A 111 8.53 -11.66 -9.27
C GLU A 111 9.77 -12.50 -8.96
N SER A 112 10.84 -11.88 -8.44
CA SER A 112 12.10 -12.56 -8.17
C SER A 112 12.77 -12.12 -6.86
N ILE A 113 13.55 -13.03 -6.25
CA ILE A 113 14.36 -12.71 -5.07
C ILE A 113 15.35 -11.59 -5.36
N SER A 114 15.93 -11.55 -6.55
CA SER A 114 16.88 -10.51 -6.94
C SER A 114 16.24 -9.11 -6.99
N GLU A 115 14.99 -9.04 -7.42
CA GLU A 115 14.21 -7.81 -7.42
C GLU A 115 13.88 -7.39 -5.98
N HIS A 116 13.44 -8.36 -5.15
CA HIS A 116 13.19 -8.13 -3.74
C HIS A 116 14.42 -7.55 -3.02
N LEU A 117 15.59 -8.14 -3.21
CA LEU A 117 16.83 -7.67 -2.59
C LEU A 117 17.22 -6.26 -3.04
N ARG A 118 17.06 -5.92 -4.32
CA ARG A 118 17.29 -4.56 -4.83
C ARG A 118 16.32 -3.54 -4.21
N THR A 119 15.06 -3.93 -4.11
CA THR A 119 14.02 -3.10 -3.48
C THR A 119 14.31 -2.90 -2.00
N LEU A 120 14.69 -3.97 -1.29
CA LEU A 120 15.07 -3.93 0.13
C LEU A 120 16.26 -3.00 0.37
N ASP A 121 17.34 -3.13 -0.42
CA ASP A 121 18.54 -2.29 -0.35
C ASP A 121 18.17 -0.81 -0.51
N ARG A 122 17.39 -0.47 -1.52
CA ARG A 122 16.92 0.90 -1.75
C ARG A 122 16.11 1.45 -0.58
N TYR A 123 15.11 0.71 -0.08
CA TYR A 123 14.25 1.19 0.99
C TYR A 123 14.95 1.26 2.34
N THR A 124 15.85 0.33 2.64
CA THR A 124 16.65 0.38 3.88
C THR A 124 17.61 1.56 3.87
N THR A 125 18.22 1.89 2.73
CA THR A 125 19.06 3.09 2.58
C THR A 125 18.25 4.36 2.83
N LEU A 126 17.10 4.53 2.18
CA LEU A 126 16.23 5.69 2.38
C LEU A 126 15.71 5.79 3.84
N ALA A 127 15.39 4.67 4.46
CA ALA A 127 14.97 4.64 5.85
C ALA A 127 16.12 5.03 6.81
N ALA A 128 17.34 4.58 6.53
CA ALA A 128 18.52 4.97 7.30
C ALA A 128 18.81 6.48 7.19
N GLU A 129 18.69 7.05 5.99
CA GLU A 129 18.83 8.49 5.77
C GLU A 129 17.76 9.29 6.55
N ASP A 130 16.50 8.86 6.53
CA ASP A 130 15.43 9.51 7.29
C ASP A 130 15.68 9.45 8.80
N LEU A 131 16.10 8.29 9.33
CA LEU A 131 16.48 8.14 10.74
C LEU A 131 17.66 9.03 11.11
N TRP A 132 18.66 9.15 10.24
CA TRP A 132 19.80 10.03 10.42
C TRP A 132 19.38 11.50 10.51
N HIS A 133 18.54 11.96 9.59
CA HIS A 133 18.01 13.32 9.61
C HIS A 133 17.17 13.62 10.87
N ARG A 134 16.47 12.61 11.40
CA ARG A 134 15.71 12.71 12.66
C ARG A 134 16.57 12.53 13.91
N GLN A 135 17.88 12.36 13.75
CA GLN A 135 18.84 12.12 14.85
C GLN A 135 18.46 10.93 15.76
N LYS A 136 17.74 9.94 15.22
CA LYS A 136 17.39 8.71 15.94
C LYS A 136 18.56 7.75 15.93
N ARG A 137 18.94 7.29 17.13
CA ARG A 137 19.99 6.27 17.32
C ARG A 137 19.37 4.98 17.87
N SER A 138 19.86 3.84 17.42
CA SER A 138 19.49 2.53 17.95
C SER A 138 20.74 1.79 18.45
N GLY A 139 20.62 1.03 19.53
CA GLY A 139 21.69 0.17 20.03
C GLY A 139 21.66 -1.22 19.36
N GLY A 140 22.80 -1.92 19.35
CA GLY A 140 22.91 -3.25 18.74
C GLY A 140 21.97 -4.30 19.33
N THR A 141 21.72 -4.27 20.62
CA THR A 141 20.76 -5.17 21.31
C THR A 141 19.32 -4.95 20.83
N TYR A 142 18.94 -3.68 20.58
CA TYR A 142 17.64 -3.34 20.01
C TYR A 142 17.48 -3.90 18.59
N LEU A 143 18.55 -3.84 17.80
CA LEU A 143 18.54 -4.32 16.42
C LEU A 143 18.24 -5.82 16.35
N LEU A 144 18.97 -6.63 17.13
CA LEU A 144 18.79 -8.09 17.16
C LEU A 144 17.43 -8.48 17.76
N GLY A 145 17.04 -7.83 18.86
CA GLY A 145 15.75 -8.07 19.52
C GLY A 145 14.57 -7.71 18.63
N SER A 146 14.66 -6.61 17.88
CA SER A 146 13.60 -6.19 16.97
C SER A 146 13.42 -7.13 15.79
N ALA A 147 14.49 -7.65 15.20
CA ALA A 147 14.44 -8.63 14.13
C ALA A 147 13.77 -9.94 14.57
N PHE A 148 14.16 -10.46 15.74
CA PHE A 148 13.56 -11.66 16.31
C PHE A 148 12.07 -11.46 16.64
N ALA A 149 11.74 -10.34 17.29
CA ALA A 149 10.34 -10.01 17.60
C ALA A 149 9.49 -9.83 16.34
N ALA A 150 10.04 -9.22 15.29
CA ALA A 150 9.36 -9.09 13.99
C ALA A 150 9.10 -10.47 13.38
N PHE A 151 10.07 -11.38 13.40
CA PHE A 151 9.89 -12.74 12.91
C PHE A 151 8.78 -13.48 13.67
N ILE A 152 8.82 -13.52 15.01
CA ILE A 152 7.77 -14.15 15.82
C ILE A 152 6.40 -13.55 15.50
N LYS A 153 6.31 -12.23 15.41
CA LYS A 153 5.07 -11.53 15.11
C LYS A 153 4.52 -11.90 13.73
N THR A 154 5.34 -11.86 12.68
CA THR A 154 4.86 -12.07 11.30
C THR A 154 4.65 -13.54 11.01
N TYR A 155 5.58 -14.39 11.37
CA TYR A 155 5.54 -15.81 11.05
C TYR A 155 4.54 -16.58 11.93
N TRP A 156 4.58 -16.38 13.26
CA TRP A 156 3.71 -17.11 14.19
C TRP A 156 2.40 -16.39 14.49
N LEU A 157 2.44 -15.16 15.00
CA LEU A 157 1.21 -14.48 15.43
C LEU A 157 0.31 -14.09 14.24
N LYS A 158 0.91 -13.67 13.13
CA LYS A 158 0.19 -13.34 11.89
C LYS A 158 0.16 -14.51 10.89
N GLN A 159 0.48 -15.70 11.35
CA GLN A 159 0.32 -16.97 10.61
C GLN A 159 1.05 -17.01 9.25
N GLY A 160 2.21 -16.35 9.12
CA GLY A 160 2.97 -16.34 7.88
C GLY A 160 3.33 -17.73 7.37
N PHE A 161 3.49 -18.73 8.26
CA PHE A 161 3.71 -20.13 7.89
C PHE A 161 2.64 -20.71 6.97
N ARG A 162 1.44 -20.14 6.94
CA ARG A 162 0.34 -20.59 6.05
C ARG A 162 0.56 -20.18 4.60
N ASP A 163 1.38 -19.16 4.35
CA ASP A 163 1.76 -18.73 3.00
C ASP A 163 2.98 -19.51 2.46
N GLY A 164 3.39 -20.61 3.14
CA GLY A 164 4.47 -21.47 2.72
C GLY A 164 5.84 -20.80 2.82
N MET A 165 6.75 -21.11 1.88
CA MET A 165 8.09 -20.54 1.84
C MET A 165 8.09 -19.02 1.62
N GLN A 166 7.09 -18.49 0.93
CA GLN A 166 6.96 -17.06 0.70
C GLN A 166 6.57 -16.28 1.96
N GLY A 167 5.93 -16.93 2.92
CA GLY A 167 5.57 -16.35 4.21
C GLY A 167 6.66 -16.41 5.28
N PHE A 168 7.77 -17.11 4.98
CA PHE A 168 8.98 -17.14 5.82
C PHE A 168 9.83 -15.89 5.60
#